data_20e7891577df4c1b6f33b3f248e737e6
#
_entry.id   20e7891577df4c1b6f33b3f248e737e6
#
_cell.length_a   1.000
_cell.length_b   1.000
_cell.length_c   1.000
_cell.angle_alpha   90.00
_cell.angle_beta   90.00
_cell.angle_gamma   90.00
#
_symmetry.space_group_name_H-M   'P 1'
#
loop_
_entity.id
_entity.type
_entity.pdbx_description
1 polymer ?
#
loop_
_entity_poly.entity_id
_entity_poly.type
_entity_poly.pdbx_seq_one_letter_code
_entity_poly.pdbx_strand_id
1 'polypeptide(L)'
;MKKMLAMLLALVMVLSLAACASSQPAAASTETAETTETTEPAAEEPAEAPAESGKTYTVGVCQLVQHEALDAATQGFIDALNEALPGQVEFQNKNASGDSANCSTIVNGFVSDGVDLIMANATGALTAAAAATSDIPILGTSITAYGVALDIDDFSGTVGGNISGTSDLADLEAQANMITEWFPEATKVGLLFCSAEPNSRYQIEEVAKYLADAGIEAEEYAFTNTNDVASVAQAACDYADVIYIPTDNTAAANTEAIANVLIPAGVPAICGEEGLCSGCGAATLSISYYDLGKTTGQMAAKILTGEADISAMPIEYTNATPKYNPTICEALSITPLDGYTAIED
;
A
#
# COMPACT_ATOMS: atom_id res chain seq x y z
N MET A 1 -51.69 0.95 21.58
CA MET A 1 -52.37 1.98 22.38
C MET A 1 -51.39 3.14 22.62
N LYS A 2 -51.80 4.28 22.11
CA LYS A 2 -51.60 5.67 22.59
C LYS A 2 -50.13 6.12 22.71
N LYS A 3 -49.67 6.98 21.76
CA LYS A 3 -49.89 8.42 21.55
C LYS A 3 -48.92 9.26 22.37
N MET A 4 -48.00 9.97 21.63
CA MET A 4 -47.97 11.43 21.43
C MET A 4 -47.58 12.27 22.63
N LEU A 5 -46.54 13.11 22.42
CA LEU A 5 -46.53 14.56 22.70
C LEU A 5 -45.08 15.04 22.44
N ALA A 6 -44.64 15.72 21.48
CA ALA A 6 -44.99 16.94 20.78
C ALA A 6 -44.81 18.21 21.62
N MET A 7 -44.08 19.14 21.00
CA MET A 7 -44.04 20.62 21.17
C MET A 7 -43.18 21.17 22.32
N LEU A 8 -42.46 22.20 22.18
CA LEU A 8 -42.26 23.42 21.37
C LEU A 8 -41.56 24.45 22.25
N LEU A 9 -40.75 25.28 21.80
CA LEU A 9 -40.57 26.74 21.93
C LEU A 9 -39.11 27.07 21.61
N ALA A 10 -38.75 27.66 20.51
CA ALA A 10 -39.01 28.97 19.95
C ALA A 10 -38.25 30.12 20.65
N LEU A 11 -37.34 30.66 19.88
CA LEU A 11 -37.13 32.07 19.54
C LEU A 11 -36.76 33.05 20.67
N VAL A 12 -35.58 33.68 20.56
CA VAL A 12 -35.46 35.17 20.64
C VAL A 12 -34.19 35.64 19.91
N MET A 13 -34.39 36.43 18.88
CA MET A 13 -33.44 37.39 18.30
C MET A 13 -33.20 38.54 19.29
N VAL A 14 -32.01 39.16 19.24
CA VAL A 14 -31.89 40.64 19.22
C VAL A 14 -30.58 41.05 18.55
N LEU A 15 -30.70 41.87 17.55
CA LEU A 15 -29.70 42.72 16.92
C LEU A 15 -29.19 43.81 17.86
N SER A 16 -27.94 44.25 17.68
CA SER A 16 -27.61 45.68 17.84
C SER A 16 -26.42 46.06 16.96
N LEU A 17 -26.73 46.96 16.03
CA LEU A 17 -25.82 47.83 15.27
C LEU A 17 -25.39 49.04 16.13
N ALA A 18 -24.18 49.57 15.88
CA ALA A 18 -23.81 51.00 15.78
C ALA A 18 -22.28 51.06 15.70
N ALA A 19 -21.58 51.52 14.68
CA ALA A 19 -21.55 52.73 13.88
C ALA A 19 -20.79 53.89 14.54
N CYS A 20 -19.97 54.54 13.70
CA CYS A 20 -19.32 55.87 13.75
C CYS A 20 -17.88 55.86 14.19
N ALA A 21 -16.94 56.33 13.44
CA ALA A 21 -16.69 57.36 12.42
C ALA A 21 -15.52 58.28 12.86
N SER A 22 -14.62 58.45 11.90
CA SER A 22 -13.88 59.69 11.57
C SER A 22 -12.91 60.35 12.54
N SER A 23 -11.62 60.52 12.09
CA SER A 23 -11.21 61.86 11.59
C SER A 23 -9.70 61.85 11.27
N GLN A 24 -9.41 62.35 10.07
CA GLN A 24 -8.11 62.94 9.68
C GLN A 24 -8.20 64.44 9.98
N PRO A 25 -7.11 65.20 10.22
CA PRO A 25 -6.42 65.85 9.11
C PRO A 25 -4.90 66.12 9.26
N ALA A 26 -4.24 66.17 8.15
CA ALA A 26 -3.48 67.21 7.44
C ALA A 26 -2.12 67.70 8.00
N ALA A 27 -1.12 67.43 7.17
CA ALA A 27 -0.14 68.30 6.52
C ALA A 27 0.77 69.26 7.32
N ALA A 28 2.07 69.13 7.05
CA ALA A 28 2.90 70.30 6.61
C ALA A 28 4.27 69.83 6.10
N SER A 29 4.66 70.41 5.00
CA SER A 29 5.86 70.35 4.20
C SER A 29 7.07 71.01 4.88
N THR A 30 8.28 70.65 4.46
CA THR A 30 9.40 71.52 3.97
C THR A 30 10.63 70.67 3.67
N GLU A 31 10.98 70.55 2.46
CA GLU A 31 12.07 71.12 1.63
C GLU A 31 13.53 70.81 2.03
N THR A 32 14.20 70.24 1.04
CA THR A 32 15.51 70.46 0.43
C THR A 32 16.78 69.95 1.08
N ALA A 33 17.47 69.05 0.38
CA ALA A 33 18.85 69.22 -0.13
C ALA A 33 19.29 68.04 -1.02
N GLU A 34 19.72 68.34 -2.23
CA GLU A 34 20.39 67.48 -3.23
C GLU A 34 21.72 66.95 -2.68
N THR A 35 21.97 65.67 -2.97
CA THR A 35 23.35 65.23 -3.24
C THR A 35 23.29 64.04 -4.21
N THR A 36 23.87 64.28 -5.36
CA THR A 36 24.11 63.35 -6.45
C THR A 36 25.15 62.34 -6.03
N GLU A 37 24.83 61.04 -6.04
CA GLU A 37 25.82 59.97 -6.14
C GLU A 37 25.34 58.89 -7.14
N THR A 38 26.26 58.59 -8.03
CA THR A 38 26.20 57.70 -9.14
C THR A 38 25.87 56.27 -8.73
N THR A 39 24.76 55.73 -9.20
CA THR A 39 24.42 54.30 -9.02
C THR A 39 24.71 53.53 -10.28
N GLU A 40 25.61 52.56 -10.14
CA GLU A 40 25.85 51.45 -11.06
C GLU A 40 24.59 50.62 -11.22
N PRO A 41 24.22 50.06 -12.40
CA PRO A 41 23.00 49.31 -12.56
C PRO A 41 23.12 47.95 -11.90
N ALA A 42 22.30 47.69 -10.89
CA ALA A 42 22.07 46.37 -10.34
C ALA A 42 21.44 45.47 -11.41
N ALA A 43 22.02 44.30 -11.58
CA ALA A 43 21.48 43.25 -12.42
C ALA A 43 20.07 42.87 -11.90
N GLU A 44 19.05 43.02 -12.74
CA GLU A 44 17.72 42.45 -12.51
C GLU A 44 17.87 40.91 -12.44
N GLU A 45 17.59 40.32 -11.26
CA GLU A 45 17.25 38.91 -11.18
C GLU A 45 16.06 38.63 -12.12
N PRO A 46 16.08 37.51 -12.87
CA PRO A 46 14.91 37.14 -13.66
C PRO A 46 13.75 36.90 -12.71
N ALA A 47 12.71 37.71 -12.81
CA ALA A 47 11.44 37.43 -12.17
C ALA A 47 11.03 36.00 -12.58
N GLU A 48 10.88 35.10 -11.60
CA GLU A 48 10.19 33.83 -11.79
C GLU A 48 8.85 34.15 -12.45
N ALA A 49 8.66 33.59 -13.66
CA ALA A 49 7.37 33.64 -14.32
C ALA A 49 6.32 33.06 -13.36
N PRO A 50 5.11 33.63 -13.25
CA PRO A 50 4.03 33.02 -12.48
C PRO A 50 3.85 31.60 -13.03
N ALA A 51 3.99 30.59 -12.18
CA ALA A 51 3.62 29.22 -12.52
C ALA A 51 2.20 29.30 -13.10
N GLU A 52 2.02 28.93 -14.36
CA GLU A 52 0.69 28.72 -14.92
C GLU A 52 -0.04 27.84 -13.93
N SER A 53 -1.28 28.20 -13.59
CA SER A 53 -2.15 27.37 -12.74
C SER A 53 -2.35 26.04 -13.47
N GLY A 54 -1.48 25.08 -13.19
CA GLY A 54 -1.44 23.77 -13.84
C GLY A 54 -2.76 23.04 -13.60
N LYS A 55 -3.11 22.16 -14.53
CA LYS A 55 -4.25 21.26 -14.39
C LYS A 55 -4.11 20.53 -13.05
N THR A 56 -5.15 20.55 -12.23
CA THR A 56 -5.25 19.71 -11.02
C THR A 56 -5.81 18.36 -11.42
N TYR A 57 -5.15 17.30 -10.97
CA TYR A 57 -5.56 15.91 -11.19
C TYR A 57 -6.21 15.37 -9.93
N THR A 58 -7.26 14.58 -10.08
CA THR A 58 -7.88 13.85 -8.98
C THR A 58 -7.50 12.37 -9.09
N VAL A 59 -6.88 11.82 -8.05
CA VAL A 59 -6.43 10.43 -8.02
C VAL A 59 -7.19 9.66 -6.93
N GLY A 60 -7.90 8.61 -7.33
CA GLY A 60 -8.55 7.69 -6.41
C GLY A 60 -7.56 6.62 -5.92
N VAL A 61 -7.44 6.45 -4.61
CA VAL A 61 -6.62 5.39 -3.99
C VAL A 61 -7.55 4.43 -3.27
N CYS A 62 -7.61 3.18 -3.74
CA CYS A 62 -8.34 2.08 -3.10
C CYS A 62 -7.36 1.10 -2.49
N GLN A 63 -7.19 1.14 -1.18
CA GLN A 63 -6.40 0.18 -0.41
C GLN A 63 -7.31 -0.90 0.16
N LEU A 64 -6.95 -2.18 0.00
CA LEU A 64 -7.77 -3.31 0.44
C LEU A 64 -7.96 -3.33 1.96
N VAL A 65 -6.87 -3.24 2.71
CA VAL A 65 -6.89 -3.30 4.17
C VAL A 65 -5.71 -2.51 4.74
N GLN A 66 -5.78 -2.17 6.01
CA GLN A 66 -4.68 -1.48 6.70
C GLN A 66 -3.71 -2.50 7.30
N HIS A 67 -2.47 -2.46 6.85
CA HIS A 67 -1.29 -3.07 7.46
C HIS A 67 -0.02 -2.42 6.90
N GLU A 68 1.11 -2.68 7.53
CA GLU A 68 2.38 -1.98 7.31
C GLU A 68 2.78 -1.90 5.83
N ALA A 69 2.76 -3.02 5.10
CA ALA A 69 3.19 -3.07 3.70
C ALA A 69 2.29 -2.22 2.78
N LEU A 70 0.94 -2.35 2.88
CA LEU A 70 0.03 -1.56 2.04
C LEU A 70 0.04 -0.08 2.41
N ASP A 71 0.20 0.26 3.70
CA ASP A 71 0.32 1.65 4.14
C ASP A 71 1.60 2.28 3.59
N ALA A 72 2.73 1.55 3.61
CA ALA A 72 4.00 1.99 3.02
C ALA A 72 3.90 2.18 1.50
N ALA A 73 3.25 1.26 0.77
CA ALA A 73 3.04 1.39 -0.67
C ALA A 73 2.16 2.60 -1.02
N THR A 74 1.07 2.82 -0.27
CA THR A 74 0.22 4.01 -0.44
C THR A 74 1.00 5.29 -0.18
N GLN A 75 1.82 5.33 0.88
CA GLN A 75 2.62 6.51 1.21
C GLN A 75 3.67 6.78 0.13
N GLY A 76 4.41 5.76 -0.32
CA GLY A 76 5.40 5.90 -1.39
C GLY A 76 4.79 6.42 -2.70
N PHE A 77 3.59 5.95 -3.06
CA PHE A 77 2.83 6.43 -4.21
C PHE A 77 2.48 7.92 -4.10
N ILE A 78 1.94 8.33 -2.95
CA ILE A 78 1.54 9.72 -2.70
C ILE A 78 2.77 10.64 -2.72
N ASP A 79 3.86 10.24 -2.06
CA ASP A 79 5.08 11.03 -1.99
C ASP A 79 5.70 11.24 -3.38
N ALA A 80 5.84 10.16 -4.17
CA ALA A 80 6.41 10.26 -5.51
C ALA A 80 5.56 11.11 -6.45
N LEU A 81 4.23 11.01 -6.35
CA LEU A 81 3.35 11.78 -7.21
C LEU A 81 3.31 13.27 -6.79
N ASN A 82 3.38 13.57 -5.49
CA ASN A 82 3.54 14.95 -5.00
C ASN A 82 4.90 15.57 -5.36
N GLU A 83 5.97 14.75 -5.38
CA GLU A 83 7.30 15.20 -5.82
C GLU A 83 7.30 15.53 -7.33
N ALA A 84 6.66 14.69 -8.15
CA ALA A 84 6.60 14.88 -9.59
C ALA A 84 5.66 16.00 -10.02
N LEU A 85 4.54 16.19 -9.32
CA LEU A 85 3.46 17.13 -9.66
C LEU A 85 3.08 17.99 -8.43
N PRO A 86 3.98 18.83 -7.91
CA PRO A 86 3.79 19.55 -6.66
C PRO A 86 2.57 20.48 -6.70
N GLY A 87 1.62 20.22 -5.79
CA GLY A 87 0.40 21.00 -5.66
C GLY A 87 -0.63 20.83 -6.79
N GLN A 88 -0.44 19.82 -7.65
CA GLN A 88 -1.32 19.56 -8.80
C GLN A 88 -2.16 18.27 -8.63
N VAL A 89 -2.07 17.58 -7.49
CA VAL A 89 -2.79 16.31 -7.26
C VAL A 89 -3.64 16.39 -6.01
N GLU A 90 -4.90 16.00 -6.15
CA GLU A 90 -5.82 15.77 -5.04
C GLU A 90 -6.09 14.27 -4.90
N PHE A 91 -5.92 13.73 -3.70
CA PHE A 91 -6.09 12.31 -3.43
C PHE A 91 -7.41 12.02 -2.74
N GLN A 92 -8.17 11.08 -3.31
CA GLN A 92 -9.29 10.43 -2.64
C GLN A 92 -8.82 9.09 -2.06
N ASN A 93 -8.20 9.11 -0.87
CA ASN A 93 -7.68 7.91 -0.24
C ASN A 93 -8.79 7.17 0.55
N LYS A 94 -9.05 5.90 0.21
CA LYS A 94 -10.08 5.05 0.80
C LYS A 94 -9.53 3.66 1.14
N ASN A 95 -10.00 3.12 2.27
CA ASN A 95 -9.65 1.78 2.74
C ASN A 95 -10.90 0.90 2.78
N ALA A 96 -10.81 -0.31 2.22
CA ALA A 96 -11.92 -1.24 2.09
C ALA A 96 -12.10 -2.15 3.33
N SER A 97 -11.21 -2.05 4.32
CA SER A 97 -11.27 -2.80 5.57
C SER A 97 -11.28 -4.33 5.38
N GLY A 98 -10.58 -4.83 4.36
CA GLY A 98 -10.45 -6.26 4.05
C GLY A 98 -11.64 -6.86 3.30
N ASP A 99 -12.58 -6.03 2.84
CA ASP A 99 -13.78 -6.51 2.14
C ASP A 99 -13.76 -6.12 0.66
N SER A 100 -13.69 -7.11 -0.23
CA SER A 100 -13.71 -6.92 -1.68
C SER A 100 -15.00 -6.23 -2.19
N ALA A 101 -16.13 -6.38 -1.50
CA ALA A 101 -17.36 -5.66 -1.85
C ALA A 101 -17.23 -4.15 -1.56
N ASN A 102 -16.49 -3.80 -0.50
CA ASN A 102 -16.15 -2.40 -0.22
C ASN A 102 -15.19 -1.85 -1.29
N CYS A 103 -14.22 -2.62 -1.79
CA CYS A 103 -13.40 -2.20 -2.93
C CYS A 103 -14.26 -1.80 -4.12
N SER A 104 -15.24 -2.65 -4.48
CA SER A 104 -16.17 -2.36 -5.58
C SER A 104 -16.98 -1.07 -5.33
N THR A 105 -17.43 -0.85 -4.10
CA THR A 105 -18.18 0.37 -3.73
C THR A 105 -17.30 1.63 -3.85
N ILE A 106 -16.07 1.56 -3.35
CA ILE A 106 -15.08 2.65 -3.38
C ILE A 106 -14.76 3.02 -4.83
N VAL A 107 -14.41 2.02 -5.65
CA VAL A 107 -14.00 2.23 -7.04
C VAL A 107 -15.16 2.77 -7.88
N ASN A 108 -16.37 2.26 -7.71
CA ASN A 108 -17.55 2.83 -8.38
C ASN A 108 -17.79 4.30 -7.98
N GLY A 109 -17.45 4.68 -6.74
CA GLY A 109 -17.42 6.08 -6.32
C GLY A 109 -16.42 6.90 -7.14
N PHE A 110 -15.17 6.43 -7.29
CA PHE A 110 -14.15 7.10 -8.10
C PHE A 110 -14.56 7.25 -9.57
N VAL A 111 -15.16 6.21 -10.17
CA VAL A 111 -15.70 6.26 -11.53
C VAL A 111 -16.80 7.32 -11.65
N SER A 112 -17.70 7.39 -10.67
CA SER A 112 -18.79 8.39 -10.64
C SER A 112 -18.28 9.80 -10.46
N ASP A 113 -17.21 9.98 -9.69
CA ASP A 113 -16.56 11.28 -9.45
C ASP A 113 -15.69 11.71 -10.64
N GLY A 114 -15.40 10.79 -11.57
CA GLY A 114 -14.58 11.04 -12.76
C GLY A 114 -13.13 11.35 -12.43
N VAL A 115 -12.51 10.56 -11.54
CA VAL A 115 -11.08 10.70 -11.20
C VAL A 115 -10.20 10.51 -12.44
N ASP A 116 -9.04 11.17 -12.48
CA ASP A 116 -8.11 11.09 -13.62
C ASP A 116 -7.28 9.78 -13.63
N LEU A 117 -7.13 9.12 -12.47
CA LEU A 117 -6.41 7.85 -12.31
C LEU A 117 -6.88 7.12 -11.05
N ILE A 118 -6.89 5.79 -11.08
CA ILE A 118 -7.13 4.93 -9.93
C ILE A 118 -5.85 4.18 -9.57
N MET A 119 -5.40 4.30 -8.32
CA MET A 119 -4.39 3.43 -7.73
C MET A 119 -5.11 2.33 -6.93
N ALA A 120 -4.89 1.09 -7.32
CA ALA A 120 -5.46 -0.09 -6.68
C ALA A 120 -4.37 -0.83 -5.89
N ASN A 121 -4.46 -0.77 -4.56
CA ASN A 121 -3.48 -1.36 -3.66
C ASN A 121 -3.99 -2.71 -3.13
N ALA A 122 -3.36 -3.77 -3.56
CA ALA A 122 -3.66 -5.20 -3.42
C ALA A 122 -4.63 -5.77 -4.47
N THR A 123 -4.55 -7.09 -4.68
CA THR A 123 -5.29 -7.87 -5.70
C THR A 123 -6.78 -7.60 -5.69
N GLY A 124 -7.43 -7.58 -4.52
CA GLY A 124 -8.88 -7.34 -4.43
C GLY A 124 -9.30 -5.94 -4.91
N ALA A 125 -8.47 -4.93 -4.68
CA ALA A 125 -8.69 -3.57 -5.18
C ALA A 125 -8.49 -3.49 -6.70
N LEU A 126 -7.45 -4.16 -7.25
CA LEU A 126 -7.19 -4.22 -8.69
C LEU A 126 -8.34 -4.90 -9.43
N THR A 127 -8.80 -6.05 -8.95
CA THR A 127 -9.92 -6.79 -9.55
C THR A 127 -11.19 -5.95 -9.57
N ALA A 128 -11.48 -5.24 -8.47
CA ALA A 128 -12.62 -4.34 -8.40
C ALA A 128 -12.49 -3.16 -9.38
N ALA A 129 -11.30 -2.58 -9.52
CA ALA A 129 -11.05 -1.47 -10.43
C ALA A 129 -11.18 -1.90 -11.90
N ALA A 130 -10.60 -3.04 -12.27
CA ALA A 130 -10.69 -3.60 -13.62
C ALA A 130 -12.14 -3.91 -14.02
N ALA A 131 -12.97 -4.35 -13.07
CA ALA A 131 -14.39 -4.62 -13.33
C ALA A 131 -15.25 -3.35 -13.46
N ALA A 132 -14.80 -2.21 -12.88
CA ALA A 132 -15.60 -0.99 -12.81
C ALA A 132 -15.39 -0.05 -14.01
N THR A 133 -14.22 -0.05 -14.64
CA THR A 133 -13.91 0.89 -15.73
C THR A 133 -12.89 0.32 -16.72
N SER A 134 -13.11 0.64 -18.01
CA SER A 134 -12.14 0.43 -19.10
C SER A 134 -11.52 1.74 -19.60
N ASP A 135 -11.93 2.88 -19.05
CA ASP A 135 -11.59 4.21 -19.56
C ASP A 135 -10.62 4.95 -18.65
N ILE A 136 -10.81 4.87 -17.32
CA ILE A 136 -9.93 5.52 -16.34
C ILE A 136 -8.66 4.67 -16.20
N PRO A 137 -7.46 5.25 -16.30
CA PRO A 137 -6.20 4.56 -16.03
C PRO A 137 -6.16 3.93 -14.64
N ILE A 138 -5.75 2.67 -14.56
CA ILE A 138 -5.62 1.90 -13.31
C ILE A 138 -4.18 1.48 -13.14
N LEU A 139 -3.55 1.90 -12.05
CA LEU A 139 -2.26 1.38 -11.63
C LEU A 139 -2.44 0.47 -10.41
N GLY A 140 -2.11 -0.81 -10.57
CA GLY A 140 -1.99 -1.73 -9.46
C GLY A 140 -0.68 -1.51 -8.71
N THR A 141 -0.69 -1.64 -7.39
CA THR A 141 0.51 -1.78 -6.55
C THR A 141 0.28 -2.88 -5.54
N SER A 142 1.32 -3.52 -5.06
CA SER A 142 1.20 -4.69 -4.18
C SER A 142 0.35 -5.81 -4.81
N ILE A 143 0.61 -6.08 -6.08
CA ILE A 143 -0.06 -7.12 -6.85
C ILE A 143 0.93 -8.25 -7.10
N THR A 144 0.66 -9.41 -6.54
CA THR A 144 1.56 -10.57 -6.67
C THR A 144 1.60 -11.11 -8.11
N ALA A 145 0.45 -11.40 -8.70
CA ALA A 145 0.37 -12.00 -10.04
C ALA A 145 -0.77 -11.40 -10.85
N TYR A 146 -0.45 -10.51 -11.79
CA TYR A 146 -1.44 -9.86 -12.66
C TYR A 146 -2.22 -10.84 -13.51
N GLY A 147 -1.57 -11.90 -14.02
CA GLY A 147 -2.24 -12.94 -14.79
C GLY A 147 -3.35 -13.63 -13.99
N VAL A 148 -3.07 -13.96 -12.73
CA VAL A 148 -4.04 -14.55 -11.80
C VAL A 148 -5.14 -13.56 -11.41
N ALA A 149 -4.73 -12.33 -11.06
CA ALA A 149 -5.66 -11.28 -10.61
C ALA A 149 -6.70 -10.90 -11.67
N LEU A 150 -6.32 -10.95 -12.95
CA LEU A 150 -7.13 -10.47 -14.08
C LEU A 150 -7.56 -11.60 -15.04
N ASP A 151 -7.33 -12.86 -14.68
CA ASP A 151 -7.66 -14.05 -15.49
C ASP A 151 -7.07 -13.96 -16.92
N ILE A 152 -5.78 -13.63 -17.00
CA ILE A 152 -5.03 -13.51 -18.26
C ILE A 152 -4.16 -14.74 -18.44
N ASP A 153 -4.52 -15.61 -19.39
CA ASP A 153 -3.72 -16.75 -19.80
C ASP A 153 -2.39 -16.26 -20.45
N ASP A 154 -1.30 -16.99 -20.20
CA ASP A 154 0.02 -16.70 -20.78
C ASP A 154 0.50 -15.25 -20.59
N PHE A 155 0.24 -14.66 -19.41
CA PHE A 155 0.65 -13.30 -19.08
C PHE A 155 2.15 -13.09 -19.33
N SER A 156 2.51 -12.06 -20.10
CA SER A 156 3.86 -11.80 -20.58
C SER A 156 4.47 -10.48 -20.11
N GLY A 157 3.97 -9.92 -19.00
CA GLY A 157 4.54 -8.74 -18.36
C GLY A 157 3.88 -7.39 -18.72
N THR A 158 2.89 -7.37 -19.61
CA THR A 158 2.07 -6.20 -19.94
C THR A 158 0.61 -6.57 -19.94
N VAL A 159 -0.23 -5.84 -19.20
CA VAL A 159 -1.68 -6.05 -19.17
C VAL A 159 -2.32 -5.47 -20.43
N GLY A 160 -1.96 -4.24 -20.77
CA GLY A 160 -2.56 -3.50 -21.87
C GLY A 160 -3.87 -2.80 -21.47
N GLY A 161 -4.55 -2.20 -22.46
CA GLY A 161 -5.78 -1.44 -22.20
C GLY A 161 -5.52 -0.26 -21.26
N ASN A 162 -6.30 -0.18 -20.18
CA ASN A 162 -6.18 0.90 -19.19
C ASN A 162 -5.47 0.46 -17.89
N ILE A 163 -4.76 -0.67 -17.88
CA ILE A 163 -4.17 -1.25 -16.66
C ILE A 163 -2.66 -1.45 -16.82
N SER A 164 -1.91 -1.03 -15.81
CA SER A 164 -0.50 -1.37 -15.58
C SER A 164 -0.20 -1.29 -14.08
N GLY A 165 1.06 -1.23 -13.68
CA GLY A 165 1.47 -1.04 -12.28
C GLY A 165 2.74 -1.79 -11.90
N THR A 166 2.82 -2.15 -10.62
CA THR A 166 3.98 -2.83 -10.04
C THR A 166 3.58 -4.16 -9.40
N SER A 167 4.53 -5.11 -9.36
CA SER A 167 4.32 -6.41 -8.71
C SER A 167 5.21 -6.54 -7.48
N ASP A 168 4.64 -7.13 -6.42
CA ASP A 168 5.34 -7.49 -5.19
C ASP A 168 5.82 -8.94 -5.15
N LEU A 169 5.69 -9.66 -6.27
CA LEU A 169 6.09 -11.05 -6.34
C LEU A 169 7.61 -11.19 -6.13
N ALA A 170 7.99 -11.76 -5.01
CA ALA A 170 9.35 -12.19 -4.76
C ALA A 170 9.63 -13.56 -5.41
N ASP A 171 10.90 -13.98 -5.39
CA ASP A 171 11.30 -15.31 -5.87
C ASP A 171 10.79 -16.41 -4.91
N LEU A 172 9.73 -17.12 -5.34
CA LEU A 172 9.08 -18.15 -4.53
C LEU A 172 9.95 -19.40 -4.35
N GLU A 173 10.83 -19.72 -5.31
CA GLU A 173 11.81 -20.79 -5.16
C GLU A 173 12.82 -20.43 -4.08
N ALA A 174 13.32 -19.19 -4.11
CA ALA A 174 14.22 -18.70 -3.06
C ALA A 174 13.54 -18.69 -1.69
N GLN A 175 12.26 -18.29 -1.58
CA GLN A 175 11.51 -18.37 -0.32
C GLN A 175 11.32 -19.79 0.18
N ALA A 176 11.06 -20.76 -0.70
CA ALA A 176 11.01 -22.17 -0.33
C ALA A 176 12.37 -22.69 0.15
N ASN A 177 13.46 -22.31 -0.53
CA ASN A 177 14.82 -22.65 -0.14
C ASN A 177 15.22 -22.08 1.22
N MET A 178 14.74 -20.89 1.58
CA MET A 178 14.98 -20.32 2.92
C MET A 178 14.51 -21.26 4.04
N ILE A 179 13.44 -22.01 3.84
CA ILE A 179 12.93 -22.95 4.85
C ILE A 179 14.01 -23.99 5.17
N THR A 180 14.65 -24.55 4.15
CA THR A 180 15.72 -25.55 4.34
C THR A 180 17.03 -24.95 4.83
N GLU A 181 17.32 -23.71 4.45
CA GLU A 181 18.51 -23.00 4.92
C GLU A 181 18.43 -22.65 6.41
N TRP A 182 17.29 -22.11 6.83
CA TRP A 182 17.08 -21.72 8.23
C TRP A 182 16.78 -22.90 9.15
N PHE A 183 16.09 -23.91 8.63
CA PHE A 183 15.61 -25.07 9.40
C PHE A 183 15.95 -26.39 8.70
N PRO A 184 17.23 -26.74 8.62
CA PRO A 184 17.68 -27.92 7.85
C PRO A 184 17.15 -29.26 8.36
N GLU A 185 16.65 -29.31 9.59
CA GLU A 185 16.05 -30.52 10.19
C GLU A 185 14.52 -30.56 9.96
N ALA A 186 13.93 -29.53 9.39
CA ALA A 186 12.48 -29.49 9.13
C ALA A 186 12.10 -30.51 8.05
N THR A 187 11.08 -31.30 8.34
CA THR A 187 10.51 -32.30 7.43
C THR A 187 9.07 -32.03 7.07
N LYS A 188 8.41 -31.18 7.84
CA LYS A 188 7.00 -30.81 7.68
C LYS A 188 6.82 -29.29 7.71
N VAL A 189 6.16 -28.78 6.71
CA VAL A 189 5.83 -27.36 6.58
C VAL A 189 4.33 -27.16 6.57
N GLY A 190 3.83 -26.26 7.41
CA GLY A 190 2.47 -25.78 7.38
C GLY A 190 2.35 -24.56 6.49
N LEU A 191 1.53 -24.65 5.45
CA LEU A 191 1.26 -23.54 4.53
C LEU A 191 0.04 -22.77 5.03
N LEU A 192 0.26 -21.67 5.75
CA LEU A 192 -0.79 -20.89 6.42
C LEU A 192 -1.19 -19.69 5.57
N PHE A 193 -2.46 -19.61 5.13
CA PHE A 193 -2.92 -18.56 4.22
C PHE A 193 -4.42 -18.32 4.22
N CYS A 194 -4.86 -17.18 3.65
CA CYS A 194 -6.26 -16.86 3.42
C CYS A 194 -6.75 -17.45 2.08
N SER A 195 -7.69 -18.37 2.12
CA SER A 195 -8.25 -18.99 0.90
C SER A 195 -9.13 -18.04 0.07
N ALA A 196 -9.53 -16.91 0.63
CA ALA A 196 -10.27 -15.87 -0.10
C ALA A 196 -9.37 -14.95 -0.94
N GLU A 197 -8.04 -15.09 -0.83
CA GLU A 197 -7.06 -14.29 -1.55
C GLU A 197 -6.40 -15.09 -2.68
N PRO A 198 -6.68 -14.78 -3.97
CA PRO A 198 -6.08 -15.49 -5.10
C PRO A 198 -4.55 -15.39 -5.17
N ASN A 199 -3.99 -14.23 -4.74
CA ASN A 199 -2.54 -14.02 -4.62
C ASN A 199 -1.89 -15.01 -3.65
N SER A 200 -2.52 -15.27 -2.50
CA SER A 200 -2.02 -16.21 -1.50
C SER A 200 -2.09 -17.63 -2.02
N ARG A 201 -3.22 -18.03 -2.61
CA ARG A 201 -3.40 -19.35 -3.24
C ARG A 201 -2.33 -19.65 -4.28
N TYR A 202 -2.06 -18.69 -5.19
CA TYR A 202 -1.03 -18.83 -6.21
C TYR A 202 0.35 -19.11 -5.61
N GLN A 203 0.76 -18.33 -4.59
CA GLN A 203 2.06 -18.51 -3.93
C GLN A 203 2.17 -19.86 -3.21
N ILE A 204 1.11 -20.27 -2.52
CA ILE A 204 1.06 -21.57 -1.83
C ILE A 204 1.22 -22.73 -2.81
N GLU A 205 0.53 -22.69 -3.94
CA GLU A 205 0.62 -23.74 -4.97
C GLU A 205 2.02 -23.83 -5.58
N GLU A 206 2.72 -22.71 -5.77
CA GLU A 206 4.07 -22.70 -6.30
C GLU A 206 5.09 -23.15 -5.23
N VAL A 207 5.02 -22.62 -4.01
CA VAL A 207 5.92 -23.01 -2.92
C VAL A 207 5.77 -24.50 -2.57
N ALA A 208 4.55 -25.04 -2.59
CA ALA A 208 4.33 -26.46 -2.34
C ALA A 208 5.07 -27.36 -3.36
N LYS A 209 5.19 -26.93 -4.62
CA LYS A 209 5.95 -27.68 -5.65
C LYS A 209 7.44 -27.70 -5.31
N TYR A 210 8.02 -26.55 -4.96
CA TYR A 210 9.45 -26.46 -4.59
C TYR A 210 9.77 -27.26 -3.33
N LEU A 211 8.87 -27.25 -2.32
CA LEU A 211 9.02 -28.07 -1.13
C LEU A 211 8.95 -29.57 -1.43
N ALA A 212 8.04 -29.98 -2.31
CA ALA A 212 7.93 -31.37 -2.76
C ALA A 212 9.19 -31.83 -3.51
N ASP A 213 9.75 -30.97 -4.38
CA ASP A 213 11.01 -31.25 -5.09
C ASP A 213 12.20 -31.37 -4.12
N ALA A 214 12.16 -30.63 -3.00
CA ALA A 214 13.14 -30.74 -1.91
C ALA A 214 12.88 -31.94 -0.98
N GLY A 215 11.79 -32.68 -1.17
CA GLY A 215 11.43 -33.84 -0.35
C GLY A 215 10.81 -33.50 1.01
N ILE A 216 10.27 -32.27 1.16
CA ILE A 216 9.60 -31.79 2.37
C ILE A 216 8.10 -32.02 2.24
N GLU A 217 7.48 -32.55 3.29
CA GLU A 217 6.04 -32.72 3.39
C GLU A 217 5.39 -31.35 3.72
N ALA A 218 4.48 -30.91 2.86
CA ALA A 218 3.76 -29.64 3.06
C ALA A 218 2.25 -29.87 3.13
N GLU A 219 1.60 -29.25 4.13
CA GLU A 219 0.14 -29.33 4.32
C GLU A 219 -0.47 -27.93 4.38
N GLU A 220 -1.60 -27.73 3.70
CA GLU A 220 -2.31 -26.46 3.63
C GLU A 220 -3.17 -26.22 4.86
N TYR A 221 -3.03 -25.03 5.46
CA TYR A 221 -3.82 -24.53 6.57
C TYR A 221 -4.50 -23.22 6.16
N ALA A 222 -5.68 -23.35 5.59
CA ALA A 222 -6.41 -22.23 5.01
C ALA A 222 -7.45 -21.67 5.98
N PHE A 223 -7.33 -20.39 6.34
CA PHE A 223 -8.40 -19.64 6.97
C PHE A 223 -9.20 -18.85 5.93
N THR A 224 -10.39 -18.38 6.27
CA THR A 224 -11.27 -17.64 5.36
C THR A 224 -11.42 -16.16 5.73
N ASN A 225 -11.17 -15.84 6.98
CA ASN A 225 -11.28 -14.48 7.52
C ASN A 225 -10.54 -14.38 8.87
N THR A 226 -10.45 -13.17 9.42
CA THR A 226 -9.76 -12.86 10.67
C THR A 226 -10.16 -13.75 11.87
N ASN A 227 -11.43 -14.19 11.96
CA ASN A 227 -11.90 -14.95 13.12
C ASN A 227 -11.28 -16.35 13.20
N ASP A 228 -10.88 -16.92 12.08
CA ASP A 228 -10.38 -18.28 12.00
C ASP A 228 -8.85 -18.35 12.14
N VAL A 229 -8.13 -17.21 11.97
CA VAL A 229 -6.66 -17.13 11.90
C VAL A 229 -5.98 -17.88 13.04
N ALA A 230 -6.30 -17.57 14.30
CA ALA A 230 -5.63 -18.15 15.46
C ALA A 230 -5.87 -19.67 15.58
N SER A 231 -7.10 -20.13 15.29
CA SER A 231 -7.42 -21.56 15.37
C SER A 231 -6.76 -22.40 14.26
N VAL A 232 -6.65 -21.83 13.06
CA VAL A 232 -5.98 -22.47 11.92
C VAL A 232 -4.46 -22.45 12.13
N ALA A 233 -3.90 -21.34 12.63
CA ALA A 233 -2.49 -21.27 13.00
C ALA A 233 -2.13 -22.31 14.08
N GLN A 234 -3.00 -22.53 15.08
CA GLN A 234 -2.78 -23.58 16.08
C GLN A 234 -2.76 -24.99 15.45
N ALA A 235 -3.70 -25.26 14.55
CA ALA A 235 -3.73 -26.55 13.86
C ALA A 235 -2.47 -26.77 13.00
N ALA A 236 -1.96 -25.70 12.37
CA ALA A 236 -0.69 -25.75 11.63
C ALA A 236 0.50 -26.04 12.55
N CYS A 237 0.57 -25.40 13.74
CA CYS A 237 1.62 -25.64 14.72
C CYS A 237 1.60 -27.07 15.32
N ASP A 238 0.43 -27.67 15.42
CA ASP A 238 0.29 -29.05 15.93
C ASP A 238 0.87 -30.10 14.96
N TYR A 239 1.07 -29.73 13.70
CA TYR A 239 1.59 -30.60 12.63
C TYR A 239 3.01 -30.27 12.20
N ALA A 240 3.33 -28.99 12.02
CA ALA A 240 4.48 -28.53 11.27
C ALA A 240 5.70 -28.24 12.15
N ASP A 241 6.89 -28.46 11.57
CA ASP A 241 8.18 -28.02 12.15
C ASP A 241 8.41 -26.51 11.88
N VAL A 242 7.89 -26.01 10.74
CA VAL A 242 8.00 -24.63 10.24
C VAL A 242 6.71 -24.22 9.56
N ILE A 243 6.30 -22.99 9.74
CA ILE A 243 5.18 -22.40 8.98
C ILE A 243 5.72 -21.55 7.83
N TYR A 244 5.09 -21.64 6.66
CA TYR A 244 5.24 -20.66 5.58
C TYR A 244 3.97 -19.83 5.46
N ILE A 245 4.13 -18.51 5.45
CA ILE A 245 3.03 -17.55 5.28
C ILE A 245 3.35 -16.71 4.03
N PRO A 246 2.58 -16.81 2.94
CA PRO A 246 2.83 -16.04 1.71
C PRO A 246 2.59 -14.55 1.94
N THR A 247 2.76 -13.73 0.92
CA THR A 247 2.26 -12.35 0.89
C THR A 247 0.73 -12.38 0.94
N ASP A 248 0.17 -12.28 2.16
CA ASP A 248 -1.24 -12.49 2.50
C ASP A 248 -1.76 -11.30 3.31
N ASN A 249 -2.70 -10.55 2.76
CA ASN A 249 -3.18 -9.31 3.37
C ASN A 249 -3.96 -9.55 4.67
N THR A 250 -4.71 -10.66 4.75
CA THR A 250 -5.46 -11.02 5.96
C THR A 250 -4.51 -11.46 7.06
N ALA A 251 -3.48 -12.24 6.74
CA ALA A 251 -2.42 -12.61 7.69
C ALA A 251 -1.66 -11.37 8.18
N ALA A 252 -1.26 -10.48 7.26
CA ALA A 252 -0.54 -9.25 7.57
C ALA A 252 -1.32 -8.30 8.50
N ALA A 253 -2.63 -8.25 8.34
CA ALA A 253 -3.51 -7.50 9.24
C ALA A 253 -3.75 -8.19 10.61
N ASN A 254 -3.25 -9.43 10.80
CA ASN A 254 -3.48 -10.25 11.99
C ASN A 254 -2.21 -10.89 12.57
N THR A 255 -1.06 -10.28 12.34
CA THR A 255 0.26 -10.81 12.76
C THR A 255 0.34 -11.08 14.26
N GLU A 256 -0.23 -10.22 15.10
CA GLU A 256 -0.28 -10.41 16.56
C GLU A 256 -1.03 -11.69 16.94
N ALA A 257 -2.15 -11.97 16.28
CA ALA A 257 -2.92 -13.20 16.55
C ALA A 257 -2.14 -14.45 16.15
N ILE A 258 -1.37 -14.37 15.05
CA ILE A 258 -0.48 -15.45 14.58
C ILE A 258 0.68 -15.63 15.56
N ALA A 259 1.40 -14.57 15.92
CA ALA A 259 2.53 -14.59 16.83
C ALA A 259 2.16 -15.18 18.21
N ASN A 260 0.98 -14.81 18.73
CA ASN A 260 0.44 -15.32 19.99
C ASN A 260 0.20 -16.85 19.97
N VAL A 261 0.19 -17.49 18.81
CA VAL A 261 0.10 -18.94 18.64
C VAL A 261 1.48 -19.53 18.36
N LEU A 262 2.20 -19.02 17.39
CA LEU A 262 3.47 -19.59 16.91
C LEU A 262 4.58 -19.55 17.97
N ILE A 263 4.72 -18.40 18.65
CA ILE A 263 5.80 -18.22 19.64
C ILE A 263 5.65 -19.16 20.83
N PRO A 264 4.49 -19.26 21.50
CA PRO A 264 4.31 -20.23 22.59
C PRO A 264 4.42 -21.70 22.15
N ALA A 265 4.05 -22.01 20.89
CA ALA A 265 4.20 -23.33 20.31
C ALA A 265 5.67 -23.68 20.00
N GLY A 266 6.55 -22.68 19.93
CA GLY A 266 7.95 -22.84 19.54
C GLY A 266 8.14 -23.16 18.06
N VAL A 267 7.15 -22.82 17.20
CA VAL A 267 7.17 -23.09 15.77
C VAL A 267 7.52 -21.81 15.02
N PRO A 268 8.66 -21.76 14.28
CA PRO A 268 9.04 -20.59 13.51
C PRO A 268 8.23 -20.43 12.22
N ALA A 269 8.21 -19.20 11.69
CA ALA A 269 7.64 -18.95 10.37
C ALA A 269 8.63 -18.26 9.42
N ILE A 270 8.61 -18.67 8.13
CA ILE A 270 9.16 -17.92 7.00
C ILE A 270 8.00 -17.19 6.33
N CYS A 271 8.18 -15.89 6.10
CA CYS A 271 7.12 -15.01 5.62
C CYS A 271 7.42 -14.49 4.22
N GLY A 272 6.37 -14.26 3.43
CA GLY A 272 6.44 -13.74 2.06
C GLY A 272 6.79 -12.25 1.98
N GLU A 273 6.63 -11.49 3.08
CA GLU A 273 6.93 -10.07 3.11
C GLU A 273 7.36 -9.57 4.51
N GLU A 274 7.92 -8.35 4.55
CA GLU A 274 8.60 -7.79 5.72
C GLU A 274 7.65 -7.50 6.90
N GLY A 275 6.47 -6.92 6.66
CA GLY A 275 5.51 -6.59 7.71
C GLY A 275 4.96 -7.85 8.41
N LEU A 276 4.73 -8.94 7.65
CA LEU A 276 4.43 -10.25 8.23
C LEU A 276 5.59 -10.76 9.08
N CYS A 277 6.82 -10.68 8.56
CA CYS A 277 8.00 -11.12 9.28
C CYS A 277 8.24 -10.30 10.54
N SER A 278 8.07 -8.98 10.47
CA SER A 278 8.14 -8.05 11.61
C SER A 278 7.16 -8.46 12.72
N GLY A 279 5.93 -8.82 12.34
CA GLY A 279 4.88 -9.15 13.30
C GLY A 279 4.92 -10.60 13.84
N CYS A 280 5.33 -11.60 13.04
CA CYS A 280 5.20 -13.01 13.46
C CYS A 280 6.22 -13.98 12.85
N GLY A 281 7.12 -13.54 11.96
CA GLY A 281 8.06 -14.42 11.26
C GLY A 281 9.49 -14.32 11.75
N ALA A 282 10.28 -15.36 11.50
CA ALA A 282 11.72 -15.38 11.79
C ALA A 282 12.53 -14.73 10.66
N ALA A 283 12.19 -15.02 9.41
CA ALA A 283 12.88 -14.47 8.23
C ALA A 283 11.97 -14.30 7.03
N THR A 284 12.41 -13.49 6.09
CA THR A 284 11.71 -13.18 4.83
C THR A 284 12.69 -12.84 3.71
N LEU A 285 12.27 -13.07 2.48
CA LEU A 285 12.85 -12.47 1.29
C LEU A 285 11.82 -11.46 0.76
N SER A 286 11.99 -10.19 1.06
CA SER A 286 10.98 -9.15 0.84
C SER A 286 11.50 -7.99 0.03
N ILE A 287 10.57 -7.30 -0.62
CA ILE A 287 10.78 -6.03 -1.30
C ILE A 287 10.48 -4.86 -0.36
N SER A 288 10.93 -3.64 -0.73
CA SER A 288 10.49 -2.41 -0.09
C SER A 288 9.13 -1.97 -0.67
N TYR A 289 8.07 -2.07 0.11
CA TYR A 289 6.73 -1.63 -0.32
C TYR A 289 6.65 -0.12 -0.51
N TYR A 290 7.41 0.66 0.25
CA TYR A 290 7.53 2.08 0.02
C TYR A 290 8.12 2.39 -1.36
N ASP A 291 9.23 1.72 -1.76
CA ASP A 291 9.83 1.91 -3.08
C ASP A 291 8.95 1.36 -4.21
N LEU A 292 8.21 0.29 -3.95
CA LEU A 292 7.19 -0.22 -4.87
C LEU A 292 6.13 0.84 -5.16
N GLY A 293 5.60 1.46 -4.09
CA GLY A 293 4.65 2.57 -4.18
C GLY A 293 5.23 3.78 -4.90
N LYS A 294 6.51 4.14 -4.61
CA LYS A 294 7.21 5.22 -5.34
C LYS A 294 7.28 4.95 -6.83
N THR A 295 7.62 3.74 -7.24
CA THR A 295 7.65 3.34 -8.65
C THR A 295 6.27 3.52 -9.28
N THR A 296 5.21 3.06 -8.61
CA THR A 296 3.82 3.24 -9.06
C THR A 296 3.45 4.73 -9.18
N GLY A 297 3.88 5.58 -8.24
CA GLY A 297 3.65 7.03 -8.27
C GLY A 297 4.37 7.72 -9.43
N GLN A 298 5.60 7.28 -9.76
CA GLN A 298 6.34 7.76 -10.93
C GLN A 298 5.66 7.34 -12.25
N MET A 299 5.10 6.12 -12.31
CA MET A 299 4.29 5.69 -13.45
C MET A 299 3.03 6.57 -13.59
N ALA A 300 2.35 6.86 -12.48
CA ALA A 300 1.17 7.72 -12.46
C ALA A 300 1.48 9.14 -13.00
N ALA A 301 2.60 9.73 -12.60
CA ALA A 301 3.00 11.05 -13.08
C ALA A 301 3.14 11.08 -14.62
N LYS A 302 3.79 10.07 -15.20
CA LYS A 302 3.96 9.96 -16.66
C LYS A 302 2.63 9.81 -17.40
N ILE A 303 1.68 9.06 -16.82
CA ILE A 303 0.34 8.88 -17.40
C ILE A 303 -0.45 10.19 -17.34
N LEU A 304 -0.49 10.83 -16.19
CA LEU A 304 -1.27 12.06 -15.96
C LEU A 304 -0.76 13.22 -16.80
N THR A 305 0.55 13.30 -17.06
CA THR A 305 1.16 14.32 -17.93
C THR A 305 1.07 13.97 -19.42
N GLY A 306 0.66 12.74 -19.77
CA GLY A 306 0.63 12.28 -21.17
C GLY A 306 2.02 11.90 -21.73
N GLU A 307 3.01 11.75 -20.86
CA GLU A 307 4.38 11.32 -21.26
C GLU A 307 4.41 9.83 -21.62
N ALA A 308 3.53 9.01 -21.00
CA ALA A 308 3.45 7.59 -21.28
C ALA A 308 2.02 7.12 -21.55
N ASP A 309 1.88 6.13 -22.42
CA ASP A 309 0.63 5.42 -22.68
C ASP A 309 0.58 4.16 -21.80
N ILE A 310 -0.39 4.12 -20.88
CA ILE A 310 -0.56 3.02 -19.94
C ILE A 310 -0.70 1.65 -20.64
N SER A 311 -1.32 1.63 -21.83
CA SER A 311 -1.55 0.39 -22.58
C SER A 311 -0.26 -0.30 -23.04
N ALA A 312 0.84 0.45 -23.09
CA ALA A 312 2.15 -0.05 -23.50
C ALA A 312 3.13 -0.20 -22.31
N MET A 313 2.72 0.21 -21.09
CA MET A 313 3.57 0.11 -19.90
C MET A 313 3.63 -1.32 -19.39
N PRO A 314 4.84 -1.90 -19.25
CA PRO A 314 4.99 -3.20 -18.59
C PRO A 314 4.75 -3.08 -17.09
N ILE A 315 4.46 -4.22 -16.45
CA ILE A 315 4.51 -4.33 -15.00
C ILE A 315 5.96 -4.18 -14.54
N GLU A 316 6.19 -3.32 -13.56
CA GLU A 316 7.51 -3.11 -12.97
C GLU A 316 7.67 -3.91 -11.69
N TYR A 317 8.92 -4.32 -11.38
CA TYR A 317 9.30 -5.13 -10.23
C TYR A 317 10.38 -4.42 -9.44
N THR A 318 10.42 -4.67 -8.14
CA THR A 318 11.51 -4.21 -7.26
C THR A 318 12.35 -5.38 -6.79
N ASN A 319 13.61 -5.11 -6.41
CA ASN A 319 14.50 -6.16 -5.93
C ASN A 319 14.13 -6.57 -4.51
N ALA A 320 14.08 -7.88 -4.27
CA ALA A 320 13.92 -8.43 -2.94
C ALA A 320 15.26 -8.50 -2.19
N THR A 321 15.21 -8.36 -0.88
CA THR A 321 16.35 -8.48 0.03
C THR A 321 16.04 -9.44 1.17
N PRO A 322 17.00 -10.30 1.58
CA PRO A 322 16.82 -11.21 2.72
C PRO A 322 16.89 -10.44 4.05
N LYS A 323 15.86 -10.63 4.88
CA LYS A 323 15.74 -9.99 6.19
C LYS A 323 15.33 -10.99 7.26
N TYR A 324 15.59 -10.65 8.53
CA TYR A 324 15.16 -11.44 9.67
C TYR A 324 14.64 -10.57 10.80
N ASN A 325 13.77 -11.14 11.62
CA ASN A 325 13.24 -10.49 12.82
C ASN A 325 14.08 -10.86 14.05
N PRO A 326 14.86 -9.92 14.62
CA PRO A 326 15.72 -10.22 15.77
C PRO A 326 14.93 -10.61 17.02
N THR A 327 13.76 -10.00 17.23
CA THR A 327 12.91 -10.26 18.40
C THR A 327 12.31 -11.66 18.38
N ILE A 328 11.79 -12.10 17.22
CA ILE A 328 11.25 -13.46 17.06
C ILE A 328 12.36 -14.49 17.11
N CYS A 329 13.51 -14.23 16.47
CA CYS A 329 14.68 -15.12 16.54
C CYS A 329 15.16 -15.31 17.98
N GLU A 330 15.23 -14.24 18.79
CA GLU A 330 15.59 -14.34 20.21
C GLU A 330 14.56 -15.16 20.99
N ALA A 331 13.26 -14.87 20.81
CA ALA A 331 12.18 -15.56 21.50
C ALA A 331 12.16 -17.08 21.23
N LEU A 332 12.49 -17.48 19.99
CA LEU A 332 12.55 -18.89 19.57
C LEU A 332 13.94 -19.50 19.67
N SER A 333 14.96 -18.76 20.18
CA SER A 333 16.35 -19.20 20.26
C SER A 333 16.94 -19.61 18.89
N ILE A 334 16.58 -18.90 17.84
CA ILE A 334 17.07 -19.10 16.46
C ILE A 334 18.28 -18.20 16.24
N THR A 335 19.35 -18.76 15.68
CA THR A 335 20.52 -17.97 15.27
C THR A 335 20.32 -17.47 13.85
N PRO A 336 20.32 -16.16 13.62
CA PRO A 336 20.20 -15.60 12.27
C PRO A 336 21.34 -16.06 11.36
N LEU A 337 21.02 -16.27 10.08
CA LEU A 337 22.00 -16.66 9.07
C LEU A 337 22.79 -15.44 8.57
N ASP A 338 24.05 -15.68 8.16
CA ASP A 338 24.86 -14.68 7.50
C ASP A 338 24.21 -14.24 6.18
N GLY A 339 24.31 -12.94 5.86
CA GLY A 339 23.74 -12.37 4.64
C GLY A 339 22.30 -11.84 4.77
N TYR A 340 21.68 -12.05 5.92
CA TYR A 340 20.37 -11.46 6.24
C TYR A 340 20.52 -10.16 7.03
N THR A 341 19.70 -9.17 6.73
CA THR A 341 19.67 -7.89 7.45
C THR A 341 18.57 -7.91 8.49
N ALA A 342 18.86 -7.42 9.71
CA ALA A 342 17.81 -7.26 10.73
C ALA A 342 16.72 -6.29 10.27
N ILE A 343 15.47 -6.64 10.52
CA ILE A 343 14.34 -5.70 10.41
C ILE A 343 14.50 -4.72 11.57
N GLU A 344 14.45 -3.42 11.27
CA GLU A 344 14.52 -2.35 12.27
C GLU A 344 13.11 -2.14 12.87
N ASP A 345 13.05 -1.93 14.21
CA ASP A 345 11.80 -1.66 14.97
C ASP A 345 11.23 -0.25 14.68
#